data_8eb7f1328992907f95b9be020b7a8c28
#
_entry.id   8eb7f1328992907f95b9be020b7a8c28
#
_cell.length_a   1.000
_cell.length_b   1.000
_cell.length_c   1.000
_cell.angle_alpha   90.00
_cell.angle_beta   90.00
_cell.angle_gamma   90.00
#
_symmetry.space_group_name_H-M   'P 1'
#
loop_
_entity.id
_entity.type
_entity.pdbx_description
1 polymer ?
#
loop_
_entity_poly.entity_id
_entity_poly.type
_entity_poly.pdbx_seq_one_letter_code
_entity_poly.pdbx_strand_id
1 'polypeptide(L)'
;MSPKYTITEKILAYTAEVAELISLIKVTAELGRNPVLRRKNRIQTIHGSLAIEQNTLSVEQMTAVINGKAVIAPPKDIEEVKNAFEIYELLDTLNPYSIDDLLKAHGVMMRGLVNGAGDFRQKPVGVVDSKSGEVIHIGTLPTYVPEAVDNLLKWTEKSSLHPLVKSCVFHYEFELIHPFLDGNGRCGRLWHTLILSKWNPIFAWLPIESMIYRFQEEYYETINQCNEVCDSTAFTEFMLKIIKLVLTETVETSKKVAIEDKKVAIEDEKVAIEQQIASIKGRKKDNFQRIFSEFGIDGIFGRKDISELCGISYAAAGKIIVRLKENELINDVKGSGKGKYRFGHAKKFDDEQIARLKKKAKEGKLMLDE
;
A
#
# COMPACT_ATOMS: atom_id res chain seq x y z
N MET A 1 -5.49 -16.27 30.68
CA MET A 1 -6.06 -14.94 31.04
C MET A 1 -6.70 -14.34 29.80
N SER A 2 -7.80 -13.59 29.94
CA SER A 2 -8.32 -12.82 28.81
C SER A 2 -7.60 -11.46 28.76
N PRO A 3 -7.26 -10.95 27.58
CA PRO A 3 -6.71 -9.61 27.43
C PRO A 3 -7.59 -8.53 28.09
N LYS A 4 -6.93 -7.53 28.70
CA LYS A 4 -7.63 -6.42 29.32
C LYS A 4 -7.55 -5.19 28.42
N TYR A 5 -8.71 -4.65 28.05
CA TYR A 5 -8.86 -3.47 27.20
C TYR A 5 -10.24 -2.84 27.41
N THR A 6 -10.35 -1.58 27.05
CA THR A 6 -11.62 -0.82 27.03
C THR A 6 -11.86 -0.26 25.63
N ILE A 7 -13.07 -0.40 25.10
CA ILE A 7 -13.47 0.25 23.84
C ILE A 7 -13.80 1.71 24.13
N THR A 8 -12.87 2.58 23.76
CA THR A 8 -13.02 4.04 23.94
C THR A 8 -13.68 4.68 22.72
N GLU A 9 -14.13 5.93 22.86
CA GLU A 9 -14.63 6.74 21.74
C GLU A 9 -13.55 6.91 20.64
N LYS A 10 -12.27 7.02 21.00
CA LYS A 10 -11.18 7.10 20.04
C LYS A 10 -11.02 5.79 19.24
N ILE A 11 -11.10 4.63 19.89
CA ILE A 11 -11.06 3.33 19.22
C ILE A 11 -12.20 3.22 18.22
N LEU A 12 -13.42 3.62 18.60
CA LEU A 12 -14.57 3.62 17.70
C LEU A 12 -14.37 4.58 16.52
N ALA A 13 -13.92 5.82 16.79
CA ALA A 13 -13.68 6.82 15.77
C ALA A 13 -12.60 6.35 14.75
N TYR A 14 -11.45 5.91 15.23
CA TYR A 14 -10.38 5.42 14.35
C TYR A 14 -10.80 4.18 13.55
N THR A 15 -11.57 3.27 14.15
CA THR A 15 -12.06 2.07 13.44
C THR A 15 -12.98 2.48 12.28
N ALA A 16 -13.87 3.45 12.47
CA ALA A 16 -14.76 3.97 11.44
C ALA A 16 -13.97 4.68 10.33
N GLU A 17 -13.05 5.58 10.69
CA GLU A 17 -12.19 6.31 9.73
C GLU A 17 -11.30 5.37 8.90
N VAL A 18 -10.72 4.34 9.51
CA VAL A 18 -9.94 3.30 8.82
C VAL A 18 -10.81 2.53 7.82
N ALA A 19 -12.04 2.17 8.19
CA ALA A 19 -12.96 1.48 7.30
C ALA A 19 -13.35 2.34 6.08
N GLU A 20 -13.53 3.65 6.28
CA GLU A 20 -13.78 4.61 5.21
C GLU A 20 -12.57 4.73 4.26
N LEU A 21 -11.36 4.90 4.80
CA LEU A 21 -10.12 4.99 4.02
C LEU A 21 -9.88 3.72 3.18
N ILE A 22 -10.14 2.53 3.73
CA ILE A 22 -10.06 1.26 2.99
C ILE A 22 -11.05 1.27 1.81
N SER A 23 -12.25 1.79 2.01
CA SER A 23 -13.26 1.88 0.94
C SER A 23 -12.80 2.82 -0.18
N LEU A 24 -12.18 3.96 0.16
CA LEU A 24 -11.59 4.88 -0.82
C LEU A 24 -10.46 4.22 -1.63
N ILE A 25 -9.59 3.44 -0.99
CA ILE A 25 -8.51 2.72 -1.69
C ILE A 25 -9.08 1.65 -2.63
N LYS A 26 -10.15 0.94 -2.24
CA LYS A 26 -10.82 -0.05 -3.12
C LYS A 26 -11.42 0.58 -4.38
N VAL A 27 -11.95 1.79 -4.28
CA VAL A 27 -12.51 2.55 -5.41
C VAL A 27 -11.39 3.04 -6.34
N THR A 28 -10.23 3.41 -5.79
CA THR A 28 -9.05 3.84 -6.56
C THR A 28 -8.18 2.65 -7.03
N ALA A 29 -8.69 1.46 -6.95
CA ALA A 29 -8.14 0.08 -6.96
C ALA A 29 -7.05 -0.31 -7.98
N GLU A 30 -6.36 0.59 -8.64
CA GLU A 30 -5.15 0.27 -9.41
C GLU A 30 -3.93 -0.02 -8.51
N LEU A 31 -3.88 0.58 -7.32
CA LEU A 31 -2.78 0.42 -6.37
C LEU A 31 -2.63 -1.01 -5.83
N GLY A 32 -3.74 -1.65 -5.50
CA GLY A 32 -3.74 -3.03 -5.01
C GLY A 32 -3.32 -4.07 -6.07
N ARG A 33 -3.28 -3.68 -7.35
CA ARG A 33 -2.93 -4.55 -8.49
C ARG A 33 -1.55 -4.28 -9.08
N ASN A 34 -0.86 -3.22 -8.64
CA ASN A 34 0.46 -2.87 -9.16
C ASN A 34 1.56 -3.68 -8.45
N PRO A 35 2.20 -4.68 -9.13
CA PRO A 35 3.23 -5.52 -8.50
C PRO A 35 4.46 -4.73 -8.05
N VAL A 36 4.81 -3.66 -8.77
CA VAL A 36 5.97 -2.82 -8.45
C VAL A 36 5.73 -2.07 -7.14
N LEU A 37 4.53 -1.50 -6.97
CA LEU A 37 4.17 -0.81 -5.74
C LEU A 37 4.07 -1.76 -4.54
N ARG A 38 3.49 -2.95 -4.73
CA ARG A 38 3.46 -3.99 -3.68
C ARG A 38 4.87 -4.36 -3.23
N ARG A 39 5.79 -4.62 -4.18
CA ARG A 39 7.18 -4.92 -3.86
C ARG A 39 7.86 -3.77 -3.12
N LYS A 40 7.67 -2.53 -3.56
CA LYS A 40 8.20 -1.34 -2.88
C LYS A 40 7.69 -1.24 -1.44
N ASN A 41 6.39 -1.38 -1.24
CA ASN A 41 5.78 -1.32 0.09
C ASN A 41 6.24 -2.48 0.98
N ARG A 42 6.40 -3.70 0.43
CA ARG A 42 6.97 -4.83 1.15
C ARG A 42 8.37 -4.53 1.66
N ILE A 43 9.23 -3.97 0.83
CA ILE A 43 10.59 -3.58 1.23
C ILE A 43 10.54 -2.50 2.32
N GLN A 44 9.63 -1.53 2.23
CA GLN A 44 9.44 -0.52 3.27
C GLN A 44 8.95 -1.12 4.59
N THR A 45 8.01 -2.07 4.56
CA THR A 45 7.56 -2.84 5.72
C THR A 45 8.72 -3.53 6.42
N ILE A 46 9.52 -4.29 5.66
CA ILE A 46 10.69 -5.00 6.18
C ILE A 46 11.71 -4.03 6.75
N HIS A 47 12.03 -2.95 6.02
CA HIS A 47 12.93 -1.92 6.52
C HIS A 47 12.44 -1.33 7.84
N GLY A 48 11.18 -0.91 7.94
CA GLY A 48 10.62 -0.35 9.18
C GLY A 48 10.71 -1.35 10.34
N SER A 49 10.33 -2.60 10.13
CA SER A 49 10.37 -3.64 11.16
C SER A 49 11.80 -3.92 11.66
N LEU A 50 12.77 -3.96 10.76
CA LEU A 50 14.16 -4.22 11.13
C LEU A 50 14.85 -2.97 11.71
N ALA A 51 14.52 -1.77 11.23
CA ALA A 51 15.08 -0.52 11.75
C ALA A 51 14.65 -0.26 13.21
N ILE A 52 13.44 -0.66 13.60
CA ILE A 52 13.00 -0.67 15.02
C ILE A 52 13.95 -1.48 15.88
N GLU A 53 14.49 -2.58 15.35
CA GLU A 53 15.46 -3.47 16.02
C GLU A 53 16.93 -3.08 15.72
N GLN A 54 17.16 -1.83 15.30
CA GLN A 54 18.49 -1.25 15.06
C GLN A 54 19.28 -1.86 13.88
N ASN A 55 18.62 -2.51 12.91
CA ASN A 55 19.27 -2.88 11.64
C ASN A 55 19.71 -1.61 10.90
N THR A 56 20.93 -1.60 10.41
CA THR A 56 21.59 -0.40 9.87
C THR A 56 21.44 -0.21 8.36
N LEU A 57 20.85 -1.17 7.64
CA LEU A 57 20.73 -1.09 6.18
C LEU A 57 19.68 -0.06 5.75
N SER A 58 20.04 0.75 4.76
CA SER A 58 19.07 1.62 4.08
C SER A 58 18.10 0.81 3.20
N VAL A 59 17.01 1.44 2.78
CA VAL A 59 16.03 0.83 1.85
C VAL A 59 16.70 0.38 0.55
N GLU A 60 17.67 1.16 0.03
CA GLU A 60 18.42 0.83 -1.18
C GLU A 60 19.34 -0.38 -0.97
N GLN A 61 20.02 -0.43 0.17
CA GLN A 61 20.87 -1.58 0.53
C GLN A 61 20.04 -2.84 0.74
N MET A 62 18.90 -2.76 1.45
CA MET A 62 17.98 -3.88 1.58
C MET A 62 17.45 -4.37 0.23
N THR A 63 17.08 -3.42 -0.65
CA THR A 63 16.67 -3.74 -2.03
C THR A 63 17.77 -4.47 -2.79
N ALA A 64 19.03 -4.07 -2.61
CA ALA A 64 20.18 -4.73 -3.24
C ALA A 64 20.36 -6.16 -2.70
N VAL A 65 20.27 -6.36 -1.38
CA VAL A 65 20.34 -7.70 -0.74
C VAL A 65 19.23 -8.61 -1.27
N ILE A 66 17.98 -8.13 -1.31
CA ILE A 66 16.81 -8.88 -1.79
C ILE A 66 16.96 -9.25 -3.28
N ASN A 67 17.65 -8.42 -4.07
CA ASN A 67 17.96 -8.68 -5.48
C ASN A 67 19.23 -9.53 -5.69
N GLY A 68 19.82 -10.09 -4.62
CA GLY A 68 21.03 -10.92 -4.70
C GLY A 68 22.32 -10.18 -5.01
N LYS A 69 22.34 -8.84 -4.86
CA LYS A 69 23.53 -8.03 -5.07
C LYS A 69 24.39 -8.00 -3.80
N ALA A 70 25.70 -7.92 -3.96
CA ALA A 70 26.63 -7.75 -2.85
C ALA A 70 26.44 -6.36 -2.20
N VAL A 71 26.37 -6.35 -0.87
CA VAL A 71 26.27 -5.14 -0.03
C VAL A 71 27.33 -5.22 1.05
N ILE A 72 28.01 -4.12 1.32
CA ILE A 72 28.96 -4.02 2.43
C ILE A 72 28.17 -3.56 3.67
N ALA A 73 27.93 -4.50 4.58
CA ALA A 73 27.19 -4.27 5.82
C ALA A 73 27.51 -5.40 6.83
N PRO A 74 27.15 -5.27 8.12
CA PRO A 74 27.26 -6.35 9.08
C PRO A 74 26.58 -7.64 8.58
N PRO A 75 27.22 -8.81 8.65
CA PRO A 75 26.63 -10.07 8.21
C PRO A 75 25.26 -10.37 8.87
N LYS A 76 25.11 -10.01 10.16
CA LYS A 76 23.85 -10.13 10.89
C LYS A 76 22.74 -9.34 10.22
N ASP A 77 22.99 -8.08 9.87
CA ASP A 77 21.99 -7.19 9.28
C ASP A 77 21.53 -7.71 7.90
N ILE A 78 22.47 -8.25 7.10
CA ILE A 78 22.16 -8.87 5.80
C ILE A 78 21.30 -10.12 6.00
N GLU A 79 21.60 -10.97 6.97
CA GLU A 79 20.83 -12.17 7.26
C GLU A 79 19.42 -11.83 7.75
N GLU A 80 19.26 -10.85 8.61
CA GLU A 80 17.95 -10.33 9.05
C GLU A 80 17.08 -9.92 7.86
N VAL A 81 17.64 -9.23 6.87
CA VAL A 81 16.89 -8.81 5.67
C VAL A 81 16.43 -10.00 4.85
N LYS A 82 17.29 -11.01 4.64
CA LYS A 82 16.95 -12.22 3.88
C LYS A 82 15.83 -13.01 4.58
N ASN A 83 15.98 -13.23 5.88
CA ASN A 83 15.01 -13.95 6.68
C ASN A 83 13.65 -13.23 6.74
N ALA A 84 13.67 -11.91 6.96
CA ALA A 84 12.46 -11.10 6.96
C ALA A 84 11.77 -11.14 5.58
N PHE A 85 12.52 -11.00 4.50
CA PHE A 85 11.94 -11.09 3.16
C PHE A 85 11.29 -12.47 2.92
N GLU A 86 11.98 -13.56 3.26
CA GLU A 86 11.45 -14.92 3.11
C GLU A 86 10.13 -15.13 3.87
N ILE A 87 10.07 -14.72 5.14
CA ILE A 87 8.84 -14.94 5.93
C ILE A 87 7.68 -14.05 5.50
N TYR A 88 7.96 -12.83 5.04
CA TYR A 88 6.91 -11.97 4.49
C TYR A 88 6.36 -12.48 3.14
N GLU A 89 7.16 -13.17 2.33
CA GLU A 89 6.67 -13.86 1.12
C GLU A 89 5.77 -15.06 1.45
N LEU A 90 5.97 -15.67 2.62
CA LEU A 90 5.15 -16.79 3.11
C LEU A 90 3.89 -16.33 3.87
N LEU A 91 3.66 -15.03 4.05
CA LEU A 91 2.61 -14.48 4.91
C LEU A 91 1.22 -15.07 4.60
N ASP A 92 0.88 -15.19 3.32
CA ASP A 92 -0.44 -15.69 2.89
C ASP A 92 -0.66 -17.17 3.22
N THR A 93 0.40 -17.94 3.43
CA THR A 93 0.36 -19.37 3.76
C THR A 93 0.20 -19.65 5.25
N LEU A 94 0.43 -18.63 6.10
CA LEU A 94 0.37 -18.79 7.56
C LEU A 94 -1.07 -18.69 8.08
N ASN A 95 -1.36 -19.51 9.09
CA ASN A 95 -2.57 -19.43 9.88
C ASN A 95 -2.31 -18.61 11.16
N PRO A 96 -2.97 -17.42 11.35
CA PRO A 96 -2.74 -16.56 12.50
C PRO A 96 -3.13 -17.18 13.84
N TYR A 97 -3.81 -18.33 13.86
CA TYR A 97 -4.29 -19.02 15.06
C TYR A 97 -3.51 -20.30 15.39
N SER A 98 -2.45 -20.60 14.62
CA SER A 98 -1.63 -21.80 14.77
C SER A 98 -0.33 -21.52 15.52
N ILE A 99 -0.08 -22.27 16.60
CA ILE A 99 1.21 -22.24 17.30
C ILE A 99 2.33 -22.73 16.38
N ASP A 100 2.09 -23.78 15.60
CA ASP A 100 3.11 -24.35 14.70
C ASP A 100 3.53 -23.34 13.65
N ASP A 101 2.58 -22.56 13.10
CA ASP A 101 2.90 -21.52 12.15
C ASP A 101 3.63 -20.33 12.82
N LEU A 102 3.31 -19.99 14.07
CA LEU A 102 4.03 -18.99 14.84
C LEU A 102 5.49 -19.43 15.07
N LEU A 103 5.71 -20.65 15.51
CA LEU A 103 7.05 -21.20 15.72
C LEU A 103 7.83 -21.30 14.40
N LYS A 104 7.19 -21.75 13.33
CA LYS A 104 7.75 -21.76 11.98
C LYS A 104 8.16 -20.35 11.52
N ALA A 105 7.29 -19.37 11.71
CA ALA A 105 7.57 -17.99 11.32
C ALA A 105 8.76 -17.41 12.09
N HIS A 106 8.81 -17.62 13.41
CA HIS A 106 9.98 -17.25 14.22
C HIS A 106 11.24 -17.98 13.76
N GLY A 107 11.13 -19.29 13.49
CA GLY A 107 12.25 -20.11 13.00
C GLY A 107 12.86 -19.57 11.71
N VAL A 108 12.03 -19.15 10.74
CA VAL A 108 12.49 -18.51 9.50
C VAL A 108 13.09 -17.13 9.78
N MET A 109 12.39 -16.30 10.54
CA MET A 109 12.79 -14.93 10.82
C MET A 109 14.12 -14.82 11.57
N MET A 110 14.37 -15.74 12.48
CA MET A 110 15.53 -15.74 13.39
C MET A 110 16.60 -16.76 13.01
N ARG A 111 16.48 -17.41 11.86
CA ARG A 111 17.43 -18.43 11.38
C ARG A 111 18.86 -17.88 11.32
N GLY A 112 19.77 -18.54 12.01
CA GLY A 112 21.19 -18.14 12.08
C GLY A 112 21.48 -16.89 12.92
N LEU A 113 20.46 -16.28 13.54
CA LEU A 113 20.59 -15.09 14.37
C LEU A 113 20.53 -15.41 15.87
N VAL A 114 19.77 -16.42 16.27
CA VAL A 114 19.60 -16.84 17.64
C VAL A 114 19.58 -18.36 17.76
N ASN A 115 20.13 -18.88 18.86
CA ASN A 115 19.98 -20.30 19.21
C ASN A 115 18.54 -20.57 19.67
N GLY A 116 17.91 -21.65 19.17
CA GLY A 116 16.51 -21.96 19.45
C GLY A 116 15.51 -21.15 18.62
N ALA A 117 15.90 -20.75 17.39
CA ALA A 117 14.98 -20.17 16.43
C ALA A 117 13.84 -21.16 16.14
N GLY A 118 12.59 -20.74 16.38
CA GLY A 118 11.41 -21.58 16.26
C GLY A 118 10.97 -22.25 17.58
N ASP A 119 11.69 -22.04 18.69
CA ASP A 119 11.35 -22.60 19.99
C ASP A 119 10.95 -21.49 20.98
N PHE A 120 10.00 -21.80 21.87
CA PHE A 120 9.74 -20.94 23.01
C PHE A 120 10.93 -20.93 23.98
N ARG A 121 11.21 -19.79 24.55
CA ARG A 121 12.30 -19.63 25.52
C ARG A 121 12.11 -20.49 26.76
N GLN A 122 13.23 -21.00 27.25
CA GLN A 122 13.29 -21.82 28.47
C GLN A 122 13.87 -20.99 29.67
N LYS A 123 14.28 -19.75 29.43
CA LYS A 123 14.87 -18.87 30.43
C LYS A 123 14.00 -17.63 30.64
N PRO A 124 13.98 -17.06 31.86
CA PRO A 124 13.41 -15.74 32.08
C PRO A 124 14.08 -14.70 31.16
N VAL A 125 13.29 -13.75 30.67
CA VAL A 125 13.79 -12.58 29.94
C VAL A 125 13.21 -11.31 30.55
N GLY A 126 13.97 -10.23 30.51
CA GLY A 126 13.52 -8.90 30.85
C GLY A 126 13.69 -7.99 29.63
N VAL A 127 12.72 -7.13 29.38
CA VAL A 127 12.85 -6.03 28.45
C VAL A 127 13.55 -4.90 29.20
N VAL A 128 14.68 -4.45 28.68
CA VAL A 128 15.53 -3.44 29.30
C VAL A 128 15.45 -2.17 28.48
N ASP A 129 15.26 -1.03 29.13
CA ASP A 129 15.38 0.26 28.47
C ASP A 129 16.80 0.47 27.95
N SER A 130 16.94 0.74 26.67
CA SER A 130 18.24 0.87 26.01
C SER A 130 19.02 2.13 26.44
N LYS A 131 18.34 3.13 27.02
CA LYS A 131 18.94 4.40 27.48
C LYS A 131 19.31 4.34 28.96
N SER A 132 18.42 3.83 29.81
CA SER A 132 18.62 3.78 31.26
C SER A 132 19.25 2.48 31.77
N GLY A 133 19.14 1.38 31.01
CA GLY A 133 19.56 0.05 31.47
C GLY A 133 18.61 -0.58 32.48
N GLU A 134 17.50 0.06 32.80
CA GLU A 134 16.50 -0.46 33.75
C GLU A 134 15.63 -1.52 33.14
N VAL A 135 15.22 -2.54 33.92
CA VAL A 135 14.27 -3.56 33.49
C VAL A 135 12.88 -2.95 33.50
N ILE A 136 12.32 -2.72 32.33
CA ILE A 136 10.98 -2.14 32.14
C ILE A 136 9.88 -3.19 32.32
N HIS A 137 10.14 -4.40 31.85
CA HIS A 137 9.16 -5.49 31.88
C HIS A 137 9.86 -6.83 32.06
N ILE A 138 9.25 -7.72 32.87
CA ILE A 138 9.66 -9.12 33.00
C ILE A 138 8.63 -9.94 32.27
N GLY A 139 9.03 -10.61 31.20
CA GLY A 139 8.15 -11.50 30.43
C GLY A 139 7.55 -12.62 31.29
N THR A 140 6.50 -13.23 30.80
CA THR A 140 5.84 -14.38 31.44
C THR A 140 6.86 -15.45 31.83
N LEU A 141 6.70 -16.10 33.00
CA LEU A 141 7.59 -17.18 33.39
C LEU A 141 7.63 -18.28 32.30
N PRO A 142 8.83 -18.81 31.97
CA PRO A 142 9.00 -19.73 30.82
C PRO A 142 8.05 -20.91 30.82
N THR A 143 7.75 -21.50 31.96
CA THR A 143 6.83 -22.62 32.12
C THR A 143 5.40 -22.33 31.68
N TYR A 144 4.98 -21.06 31.72
CA TYR A 144 3.63 -20.65 31.33
C TYR A 144 3.56 -20.06 29.91
N VAL A 145 4.69 -19.86 29.24
CA VAL A 145 4.74 -19.26 27.90
C VAL A 145 3.91 -20.06 26.88
N PRO A 146 4.05 -21.39 26.75
CA PRO A 146 3.26 -22.14 25.77
C PRO A 146 1.75 -22.01 26.00
N GLU A 147 1.30 -22.09 27.25
CA GLU A 147 -0.11 -21.95 27.62
C GLU A 147 -0.61 -20.49 27.37
N ALA A 148 0.20 -19.50 27.70
CA ALA A 148 -0.17 -18.09 27.49
C ALA A 148 -0.32 -17.76 26.00
N VAL A 149 0.58 -18.25 25.15
CA VAL A 149 0.49 -18.10 23.70
C VAL A 149 -0.72 -18.82 23.13
N ASP A 150 -0.98 -20.08 23.54
CA ASP A 150 -2.13 -20.84 23.10
C ASP A 150 -3.45 -20.14 23.47
N ASN A 151 -3.53 -19.64 24.70
CA ASN A 151 -4.69 -18.87 25.17
C ASN A 151 -4.88 -17.57 24.37
N LEU A 152 -3.82 -16.86 24.03
CA LEU A 152 -3.87 -15.63 23.21
C LEU A 152 -4.33 -15.95 21.79
N LEU A 153 -3.81 -16.99 21.15
CA LEU A 153 -4.23 -17.40 19.80
C LEU A 153 -5.70 -17.84 19.78
N LYS A 154 -6.14 -18.63 20.76
CA LYS A 154 -7.54 -19.04 20.92
C LYS A 154 -8.47 -17.84 21.17
N TRP A 155 -8.05 -16.88 21.99
CA TRP A 155 -8.80 -15.65 22.19
C TRP A 155 -8.92 -14.87 20.88
N THR A 156 -7.84 -14.74 20.12
CA THR A 156 -7.81 -14.05 18.84
C THR A 156 -8.75 -14.68 17.82
N GLU A 157 -8.80 -16.01 17.76
CA GLU A 157 -9.72 -16.74 16.89
C GLU A 157 -11.18 -16.52 17.25
N LYS A 158 -11.51 -16.67 18.55
CA LYS A 158 -12.90 -16.68 19.05
C LYS A 158 -13.50 -15.31 19.32
N SER A 159 -12.65 -14.29 19.46
CA SER A 159 -13.11 -12.93 19.78
C SER A 159 -13.99 -12.34 18.68
N SER A 160 -15.12 -11.75 19.06
CA SER A 160 -16.02 -11.01 18.17
C SER A 160 -15.57 -9.58 17.88
N LEU A 161 -14.46 -9.14 18.46
CA LEU A 161 -13.90 -7.81 18.18
C LEU A 161 -13.63 -7.61 16.70
N HIS A 162 -13.78 -6.35 16.27
CA HIS A 162 -13.36 -5.98 14.93
C HIS A 162 -11.89 -6.31 14.72
N PRO A 163 -11.46 -6.88 13.57
CA PRO A 163 -10.08 -7.31 13.32
C PRO A 163 -9.03 -6.22 13.55
N LEU A 164 -9.35 -4.96 13.28
CA LEU A 164 -8.48 -3.81 13.59
C LEU A 164 -8.14 -3.72 15.08
N VAL A 165 -9.15 -3.82 15.93
CA VAL A 165 -8.95 -3.77 17.39
C VAL A 165 -8.27 -5.04 17.88
N LYS A 166 -8.76 -6.19 17.41
CA LYS A 166 -8.25 -7.51 17.79
C LYS A 166 -6.75 -7.68 17.51
N SER A 167 -6.27 -7.21 16.36
CA SER A 167 -4.86 -7.28 16.00
C SER A 167 -3.97 -6.40 16.88
N CYS A 168 -4.46 -5.24 17.28
CA CYS A 168 -3.74 -4.34 18.19
C CYS A 168 -3.64 -4.95 19.60
N VAL A 169 -4.74 -5.48 20.13
CA VAL A 169 -4.74 -6.17 21.43
C VAL A 169 -3.81 -7.38 21.40
N PHE A 170 -3.90 -8.20 20.33
CA PHE A 170 -2.98 -9.32 20.15
C PHE A 170 -1.52 -8.89 20.18
N HIS A 171 -1.16 -7.82 19.44
CA HIS A 171 0.20 -7.33 19.35
C HIS A 171 0.75 -6.95 20.73
N TYR A 172 0.00 -6.18 21.52
CA TYR A 172 0.41 -5.82 22.88
C TYR A 172 0.56 -7.06 23.78
N GLU A 173 -0.42 -7.94 23.81
CA GLU A 173 -0.37 -9.14 24.65
C GLU A 173 0.79 -10.06 24.27
N PHE A 174 1.12 -10.14 23.00
CA PHE A 174 2.26 -10.91 22.51
C PHE A 174 3.59 -10.31 23.01
N GLU A 175 3.74 -8.98 22.98
CA GLU A 175 4.90 -8.29 23.55
C GLU A 175 4.97 -8.48 25.06
N LEU A 176 3.83 -8.49 25.76
CA LEU A 176 3.75 -8.73 27.18
C LEU A 176 4.18 -10.14 27.58
N ILE A 177 3.72 -11.17 26.84
CA ILE A 177 4.11 -12.58 27.03
C ILE A 177 5.61 -12.75 26.77
N HIS A 178 6.11 -12.11 25.73
CA HIS A 178 7.50 -12.16 25.27
C HIS A 178 8.00 -13.59 25.07
N PRO A 179 7.42 -14.39 24.15
CA PRO A 179 7.56 -15.84 24.15
C PRO A 179 8.93 -16.37 23.70
N PHE A 180 9.75 -15.57 23.04
CA PHE A 180 11.01 -15.98 22.45
C PHE A 180 12.21 -15.34 23.20
N LEU A 181 13.40 -15.90 22.97
CA LEU A 181 14.63 -15.36 23.53
C LEU A 181 15.03 -14.01 22.88
N ASP A 182 14.77 -13.89 21.57
CA ASP A 182 14.95 -12.69 20.74
C ASP A 182 13.93 -12.74 19.59
N GLY A 183 13.67 -11.61 18.92
CA GLY A 183 12.77 -11.53 17.76
C GLY A 183 11.29 -11.36 18.10
N ASN A 184 10.92 -11.11 19.36
CA ASN A 184 9.53 -10.91 19.76
C ASN A 184 8.89 -9.74 19.02
N GLY A 185 9.52 -8.57 19.01
CA GLY A 185 9.00 -7.39 18.30
C GLY A 185 8.76 -7.64 16.82
N ARG A 186 9.71 -8.28 16.12
CA ARG A 186 9.56 -8.65 14.70
C ARG A 186 8.40 -9.61 14.48
N CYS A 187 8.24 -10.62 15.34
CA CYS A 187 7.13 -11.57 15.27
C CYS A 187 5.78 -10.93 15.63
N GLY A 188 5.73 -10.08 16.65
CA GLY A 188 4.51 -9.36 17.04
C GLY A 188 3.97 -8.49 15.90
N ARG A 189 4.86 -7.70 15.25
CA ARG A 189 4.52 -6.89 14.08
C ARG A 189 4.09 -7.73 12.88
N LEU A 190 4.82 -8.81 12.57
CA LEU A 190 4.42 -9.75 11.51
C LEU A 190 3.02 -10.34 11.76
N TRP A 191 2.75 -10.76 13.00
CA TRP A 191 1.47 -11.37 13.37
C TRP A 191 0.32 -10.37 13.35
N HIS A 192 0.57 -9.13 13.77
CA HIS A 192 -0.37 -8.02 13.61
C HIS A 192 -0.78 -7.86 12.14
N THR A 193 0.21 -7.77 11.25
CA THR A 193 0.00 -7.67 9.80
C THR A 193 -0.71 -8.92 9.25
N LEU A 194 -0.37 -10.13 9.72
CA LEU A 194 -1.02 -11.38 9.32
C LEU A 194 -2.51 -11.38 9.69
N ILE A 195 -2.87 -11.06 10.94
CA ILE A 195 -4.27 -11.00 11.39
C ILE A 195 -5.07 -10.00 10.54
N LEU A 196 -4.51 -8.83 10.28
CA LEU A 196 -5.15 -7.82 9.45
C LEU A 196 -5.31 -8.27 7.99
N SER A 197 -4.30 -8.93 7.42
CA SER A 197 -4.32 -9.39 6.03
C SER A 197 -5.38 -10.47 5.77
N LYS A 198 -5.63 -11.34 6.75
CA LYS A 198 -6.71 -12.33 6.66
C LYS A 198 -8.10 -11.70 6.67
N TRP A 199 -8.27 -10.54 7.29
CA TRP A 199 -9.51 -9.77 7.22
C TRP A 199 -9.61 -8.95 5.92
N ASN A 200 -8.52 -8.26 5.56
CA ASN A 200 -8.49 -7.46 4.34
C ASN A 200 -7.10 -7.54 3.68
N PRO A 201 -6.99 -8.13 2.47
CA PRO A 201 -5.71 -8.36 1.79
C PRO A 201 -4.85 -7.11 1.56
N ILE A 202 -5.43 -5.90 1.65
CA ILE A 202 -4.67 -4.64 1.52
C ILE A 202 -3.56 -4.55 2.56
N PHE A 203 -3.79 -5.08 3.76
CA PHE A 203 -2.85 -5.01 4.87
C PHE A 203 -1.58 -5.84 4.67
N ALA A 204 -1.61 -6.82 3.77
CA ALA A 204 -0.40 -7.59 3.43
C ALA A 204 0.71 -6.74 2.79
N TRP A 205 0.41 -5.54 2.31
CA TRP A 205 1.35 -4.66 1.61
C TRP A 205 1.29 -3.19 2.05
N LEU A 206 0.55 -2.85 3.10
CA LEU A 206 0.60 -1.53 3.74
C LEU A 206 1.84 -1.44 4.64
N PRO A 207 2.68 -0.39 4.52
CA PRO A 207 3.92 -0.29 5.29
C PRO A 207 3.68 0.25 6.71
N ILE A 208 2.89 -0.49 7.51
CA ILE A 208 2.52 -0.12 8.89
C ILE A 208 3.77 -0.01 9.76
N GLU A 209 4.71 -0.94 9.61
CA GLU A 209 5.95 -0.99 10.37
C GLU A 209 6.85 0.23 10.09
N SER A 210 6.84 0.76 8.88
CA SER A 210 7.54 2.01 8.56
C SER A 210 6.95 3.20 9.32
N MET A 211 5.63 3.20 9.53
CA MET A 211 4.98 4.24 10.31
C MET A 211 5.26 4.06 11.80
N ILE A 212 5.26 2.83 12.31
CA ILE A 212 5.68 2.54 13.69
C ILE A 212 7.11 3.04 13.92
N TYR A 213 8.03 2.79 12.99
CA TYR A 213 9.41 3.28 13.07
C TYR A 213 9.49 4.80 13.14
N ARG A 214 8.67 5.52 12.36
CA ARG A 214 8.62 7.00 12.43
C ARG A 214 8.12 7.54 13.78
N PHE A 215 7.32 6.76 14.50
CA PHE A 215 6.77 7.06 15.82
C PHE A 215 7.31 6.11 16.90
N GLN A 216 8.57 5.66 16.75
CA GLN A 216 9.16 4.62 17.59
C GLN A 216 9.20 4.99 19.08
N GLU A 217 9.47 6.23 19.42
CA GLU A 217 9.46 6.69 20.82
C GLU A 217 8.05 6.56 21.43
N GLU A 218 7.02 7.09 20.75
CA GLU A 218 5.62 6.98 21.19
C GLU A 218 5.17 5.51 21.28
N TYR A 219 5.65 4.65 20.37
CA TYR A 219 5.37 3.21 20.39
C TYR A 219 5.86 2.55 21.68
N TYR A 220 7.12 2.77 22.06
CA TYR A 220 7.68 2.19 23.28
C TYR A 220 7.10 2.84 24.55
N GLU A 221 6.91 4.15 24.57
CA GLU A 221 6.24 4.85 25.68
C GLU A 221 4.85 4.30 25.93
N THR A 222 4.08 4.05 24.87
CA THR A 222 2.72 3.51 24.99
C THR A 222 2.72 2.07 25.50
N ILE A 223 3.67 1.22 25.07
CA ILE A 223 3.85 -0.13 25.63
C ILE A 223 4.14 -0.04 27.13
N ASN A 224 5.05 0.84 27.55
CA ASN A 224 5.41 1.01 28.96
C ASN A 224 4.22 1.46 29.81
N GLN A 225 3.47 2.45 29.34
CA GLN A 225 2.23 2.91 30.01
C GLN A 225 1.21 1.76 30.15
N CYS A 226 1.04 0.95 29.12
CA CYS A 226 0.15 -0.20 29.17
C CYS A 226 0.64 -1.27 30.15
N ASN A 227 1.96 -1.48 30.27
CA ASN A 227 2.56 -2.45 31.21
C ASN A 227 2.30 -2.06 32.66
N GLU A 228 2.36 -0.75 33.01
CA GLU A 228 2.10 -0.25 34.37
C GLU A 228 0.67 -0.57 34.85
N VAL A 229 -0.30 -0.52 33.93
CA VAL A 229 -1.73 -0.72 34.27
C VAL A 229 -2.25 -2.11 33.83
N CYS A 230 -1.44 -2.90 33.15
CA CYS A 230 -1.80 -4.17 32.54
C CYS A 230 -3.09 -4.06 31.70
N ASP A 231 -3.15 -3.05 30.81
CA ASP A 231 -4.32 -2.75 29.98
C ASP A 231 -3.88 -2.24 28.61
N SER A 232 -4.33 -2.89 27.53
CA SER A 232 -3.90 -2.64 26.15
C SER A 232 -4.63 -1.47 25.46
N THR A 233 -5.46 -0.72 26.18
CA THR A 233 -6.33 0.33 25.58
C THR A 233 -5.50 1.42 24.90
N ALA A 234 -4.52 2.00 25.59
CA ALA A 234 -3.68 3.08 25.03
C ALA A 234 -2.88 2.59 23.82
N PHE A 235 -2.33 1.38 23.86
CA PHE A 235 -1.61 0.79 22.74
C PHE A 235 -2.55 0.53 21.54
N THR A 236 -3.78 0.10 21.80
CA THR A 236 -4.80 -0.07 20.75
C THR A 236 -5.16 1.26 20.08
N GLU A 237 -5.33 2.34 20.85
CA GLU A 237 -5.55 3.69 20.32
C GLU A 237 -4.37 4.15 19.44
N PHE A 238 -3.13 3.95 19.92
CA PHE A 238 -1.92 4.30 19.20
C PHE A 238 -1.82 3.53 17.87
N MET A 239 -1.97 2.21 17.89
CA MET A 239 -1.86 1.39 16.68
C MET A 239 -2.95 1.71 15.64
N LEU A 240 -4.18 1.99 16.07
CA LEU A 240 -5.24 2.43 15.17
C LEU A 240 -4.94 3.80 14.55
N LYS A 241 -4.35 4.74 15.32
CA LYS A 241 -3.81 6.01 14.81
C LYS A 241 -2.75 5.77 13.73
N ILE A 242 -1.80 4.85 13.97
CA ILE A 242 -0.75 4.47 13.00
C ILE A 242 -1.38 3.91 11.72
N ILE A 243 -2.31 2.97 11.82
CA ILE A 243 -3.01 2.39 10.67
C ILE A 243 -3.73 3.48 9.84
N LYS A 244 -4.44 4.39 10.52
CA LYS A 244 -5.11 5.53 9.87
C LYS A 244 -4.10 6.39 9.10
N LEU A 245 -2.96 6.74 9.68
CA LEU A 245 -1.93 7.55 9.04
C LEU A 245 -1.39 6.88 7.77
N VAL A 246 -1.06 5.60 7.83
CA VAL A 246 -0.60 4.83 6.66
C VAL A 246 -1.62 4.82 5.54
N LEU A 247 -2.88 4.59 5.86
CA LEU A 247 -3.97 4.58 4.87
C LEU A 247 -4.19 5.96 4.27
N THR A 248 -4.11 7.03 5.06
CA THR A 248 -4.22 8.41 4.59
C THR A 248 -3.11 8.73 3.59
N GLU A 249 -1.84 8.46 3.93
CA GLU A 249 -0.69 8.64 3.02
C GLU A 249 -0.84 7.79 1.74
N THR A 250 -1.38 6.59 1.87
CA THR A 250 -1.63 5.70 0.72
C THR A 250 -2.69 6.28 -0.22
N VAL A 251 -3.80 6.80 0.31
CA VAL A 251 -4.86 7.46 -0.49
C VAL A 251 -4.31 8.71 -1.20
N GLU A 252 -3.54 9.54 -0.51
CA GLU A 252 -2.94 10.75 -1.09
C GLU A 252 -1.97 10.43 -2.21
N THR A 253 -1.09 9.45 -2.00
CA THR A 253 -0.15 8.98 -3.01
C THR A 253 -0.87 8.44 -4.24
N SER A 254 -1.95 7.69 -4.03
CA SER A 254 -2.79 7.16 -5.11
C SER A 254 -3.40 8.27 -5.96
N LYS A 255 -3.93 9.30 -5.31
CA LYS A 255 -4.51 10.46 -6.01
C LYS A 255 -3.46 11.19 -6.84
N LYS A 256 -2.23 11.37 -6.30
CA LYS A 256 -1.12 12.01 -7.02
C LYS A 256 -0.71 11.22 -8.26
N VAL A 257 -0.55 9.90 -8.13
CA VAL A 257 -0.21 9.02 -9.26
C VAL A 257 -1.30 9.07 -10.33
N ALA A 258 -2.59 8.97 -9.96
CA ALA A 258 -3.69 9.03 -10.92
C ALA A 258 -3.77 10.38 -11.66
N ILE A 259 -3.39 11.49 -11.01
CA ILE A 259 -3.31 12.81 -11.66
C ILE A 259 -2.14 12.85 -12.65
N GLU A 260 -0.97 12.31 -12.27
CA GLU A 260 0.20 12.28 -13.12
C GLU A 260 0.01 11.39 -14.34
N ASP A 261 -0.57 10.20 -14.17
CA ASP A 261 -0.92 9.29 -15.28
C ASP A 261 -1.89 9.98 -16.27
N LYS A 262 -2.86 10.74 -15.76
CA LYS A 262 -3.74 11.54 -16.63
C LYS A 262 -3.00 12.62 -17.40
N LYS A 263 -2.06 13.32 -16.79
CA LYS A 263 -1.25 14.35 -17.47
C LYS A 263 -0.39 13.72 -18.56
N VAL A 264 0.27 12.59 -18.27
CA VAL A 264 1.07 11.85 -19.26
C VAL A 264 0.20 11.43 -20.43
N ALA A 265 -0.98 10.83 -20.17
CA ALA A 265 -1.90 10.41 -21.21
C ALA A 265 -2.37 11.58 -22.11
N ILE A 266 -2.62 12.76 -21.52
CA ILE A 266 -2.98 13.97 -22.26
C ILE A 266 -1.81 14.45 -23.13
N GLU A 267 -0.58 14.44 -22.63
CA GLU A 267 0.59 14.87 -23.40
C GLU A 267 0.91 13.88 -24.54
N ASP A 268 0.78 12.56 -24.28
CA ASP A 268 0.94 11.54 -25.32
C ASP A 268 -0.10 11.71 -26.44
N GLU A 269 -1.37 11.98 -26.09
CA GLU A 269 -2.44 12.26 -27.07
C GLU A 269 -2.14 13.52 -27.88
N LYS A 270 -1.65 14.58 -27.23
CA LYS A 270 -1.24 15.81 -27.91
C LYS A 270 -0.15 15.58 -28.94
N VAL A 271 0.92 14.86 -28.55
CA VAL A 271 2.02 14.49 -29.45
C VAL A 271 1.52 13.66 -30.62
N ALA A 272 0.62 12.70 -30.40
CA ALA A 272 0.04 11.88 -31.45
C ALA A 272 -0.75 12.70 -32.46
N ILE A 273 -1.59 13.65 -32.02
CA ILE A 273 -2.34 14.56 -32.87
C ILE A 273 -1.38 15.47 -33.67
N GLU A 274 -0.35 16.02 -33.05
CA GLU A 274 0.67 16.85 -33.73
C GLU A 274 1.38 16.07 -34.86
N GLN A 275 1.79 14.83 -34.58
CA GLN A 275 2.41 13.95 -35.57
C GLN A 275 1.46 13.62 -36.72
N GLN A 276 0.19 13.37 -36.43
CA GLN A 276 -0.82 13.09 -37.44
C GLN A 276 -1.08 14.31 -38.32
N ILE A 277 -1.20 15.51 -37.75
CA ILE A 277 -1.32 16.76 -38.50
C ILE A 277 -0.05 16.99 -39.36
N ALA A 278 1.15 16.69 -38.82
CA ALA A 278 2.40 16.83 -39.53
C ALA A 278 2.49 15.91 -40.76
N SER A 279 1.86 14.74 -40.73
CA SER A 279 1.81 13.76 -41.83
C SER A 279 0.90 14.18 -43.01
N ILE A 280 -0.03 15.12 -42.78
CA ILE A 280 -0.97 15.62 -43.80
C ILE A 280 -0.25 16.47 -44.84
N LYS A 281 -0.35 16.11 -46.13
CA LYS A 281 0.28 16.83 -47.22
C LYS A 281 -0.59 18.02 -47.75
N GLY A 282 0.07 19.14 -48.08
CA GLY A 282 -0.51 20.30 -48.79
C GLY A 282 -0.87 21.49 -47.90
N ARG A 283 -1.26 22.64 -48.55
CA ARG A 283 -1.58 23.96 -47.92
C ARG A 283 -2.59 23.92 -46.76
N LYS A 284 -3.22 22.79 -46.50
CA LYS A 284 -4.25 22.63 -45.45
C LYS A 284 -3.67 22.27 -44.10
N LYS A 285 -2.45 21.75 -44.07
CA LYS A 285 -1.69 21.45 -42.86
C LYS A 285 -1.60 22.70 -41.95
N ASP A 286 -1.32 23.86 -42.54
CA ASP A 286 -1.16 25.09 -41.79
C ASP A 286 -2.46 25.51 -41.04
N ASN A 287 -3.62 25.29 -41.65
CA ASN A 287 -4.90 25.55 -40.97
C ASN A 287 -5.15 24.56 -39.81
N PHE A 288 -4.83 23.28 -39.98
CA PHE A 288 -4.98 22.29 -38.93
C PHE A 288 -4.04 22.55 -37.76
N GLN A 289 -2.78 22.93 -38.05
CA GLN A 289 -1.83 23.34 -37.01
C GLN A 289 -2.31 24.60 -36.26
N ARG A 290 -2.79 25.62 -36.97
CA ARG A 290 -3.33 26.83 -36.30
C ARG A 290 -4.50 26.50 -35.40
N ILE A 291 -5.46 25.68 -35.86
CA ILE A 291 -6.62 25.31 -35.06
C ILE A 291 -6.19 24.51 -33.84
N PHE A 292 -5.24 23.55 -33.98
CA PHE A 292 -4.74 22.76 -32.87
C PHE A 292 -3.93 23.61 -31.87
N SER A 293 -3.09 24.54 -32.37
CA SER A 293 -2.32 25.44 -31.49
C SER A 293 -3.21 26.39 -30.70
N GLU A 294 -4.37 26.79 -31.23
CA GLU A 294 -5.31 27.68 -30.54
C GLU A 294 -6.18 26.94 -29.52
N PHE A 295 -6.76 25.81 -29.90
CA PHE A 295 -7.76 25.14 -29.09
C PHE A 295 -7.18 23.97 -28.27
N GLY A 296 -6.04 23.39 -28.66
CA GLY A 296 -5.45 22.25 -28.00
C GLY A 296 -6.40 21.05 -27.91
N ILE A 297 -6.16 20.14 -26.95
CA ILE A 297 -7.01 18.97 -26.71
C ILE A 297 -8.30 19.34 -25.97
N ASP A 298 -8.25 20.32 -25.06
CA ASP A 298 -9.37 20.65 -24.17
C ASP A 298 -10.33 21.70 -24.77
N GLY A 299 -9.89 22.44 -25.78
CA GLY A 299 -10.66 23.52 -26.39
C GLY A 299 -11.81 23.01 -27.23
N ILE A 300 -12.98 23.63 -27.04
CA ILE A 300 -14.20 23.34 -27.83
C ILE A 300 -14.35 24.43 -28.90
N PHE A 301 -14.47 24.01 -30.15
CA PHE A 301 -14.62 24.93 -31.30
C PHE A 301 -15.70 24.47 -32.27
N GLY A 302 -16.11 25.36 -33.13
CA GLY A 302 -17.06 25.10 -34.21
C GLY A 302 -16.72 25.86 -35.49
N ARG A 303 -17.63 25.86 -36.45
CA ARG A 303 -17.39 26.50 -37.76
C ARG A 303 -17.06 28.00 -37.66
N LYS A 304 -17.74 28.72 -36.77
CA LYS A 304 -17.54 30.15 -36.57
C LYS A 304 -16.12 30.43 -36.08
N ASP A 305 -15.70 29.66 -35.09
CA ASP A 305 -14.38 29.82 -34.45
C ASP A 305 -13.25 29.56 -35.48
N ILE A 306 -13.39 28.53 -36.32
CA ILE A 306 -12.44 28.25 -37.42
C ILE A 306 -12.46 29.35 -38.50
N SER A 307 -13.65 29.85 -38.87
CA SER A 307 -13.80 30.92 -39.87
C SER A 307 -13.04 32.18 -39.43
N GLU A 308 -13.22 32.58 -38.17
CA GLU A 308 -12.56 33.75 -37.56
C GLU A 308 -11.06 33.50 -37.41
N LEU A 309 -10.63 32.42 -36.86
CA LEU A 309 -9.21 32.10 -36.63
C LEU A 309 -8.39 32.03 -37.92
N CYS A 310 -8.94 31.37 -38.96
CA CYS A 310 -8.22 31.15 -40.22
C CYS A 310 -8.48 32.24 -41.26
N GLY A 311 -9.38 33.20 -41.04
CA GLY A 311 -9.73 34.26 -41.99
C GLY A 311 -10.39 33.69 -43.26
N ILE A 312 -11.25 32.69 -43.17
CA ILE A 312 -11.87 31.98 -44.29
C ILE A 312 -13.39 32.05 -44.23
N SER A 313 -14.06 31.78 -45.35
CA SER A 313 -15.53 31.74 -45.37
C SER A 313 -16.10 30.65 -44.50
N TYR A 314 -17.31 30.83 -43.97
CA TYR A 314 -18.03 29.83 -43.17
C TYR A 314 -18.21 28.48 -43.87
N ALA A 315 -18.42 28.53 -45.24
CA ALA A 315 -18.48 27.34 -46.07
C ALA A 315 -17.12 26.59 -46.12
N ALA A 316 -16.01 27.32 -46.24
CA ALA A 316 -14.66 26.75 -46.22
C ALA A 316 -14.32 26.14 -44.83
N ALA A 317 -14.71 26.80 -43.75
CA ALA A 317 -14.56 26.25 -42.38
C ALA A 317 -15.32 24.93 -42.23
N GLY A 318 -16.51 24.80 -42.81
CA GLY A 318 -17.24 23.54 -42.83
C GLY A 318 -16.49 22.39 -43.54
N LYS A 319 -15.78 22.68 -44.65
CA LYS A 319 -14.94 21.71 -45.35
C LYS A 319 -13.71 21.30 -44.52
N ILE A 320 -13.18 22.18 -43.69
CA ILE A 320 -12.09 21.88 -42.76
C ILE A 320 -12.58 20.88 -41.69
N ILE A 321 -13.75 21.13 -41.09
CA ILE A 321 -14.33 20.19 -40.08
C ILE A 321 -14.53 18.81 -40.64
N VAL A 322 -15.11 18.68 -41.84
CA VAL A 322 -15.29 17.40 -42.50
C VAL A 322 -13.95 16.65 -42.62
N ARG A 323 -12.90 17.34 -43.01
CA ARG A 323 -11.57 16.74 -43.16
C ARG A 323 -10.89 16.41 -41.84
N LEU A 324 -11.06 17.22 -40.81
CA LEU A 324 -10.58 16.92 -39.48
C LEU A 324 -11.26 15.63 -38.97
N LYS A 325 -12.54 15.42 -39.27
CA LYS A 325 -13.26 14.17 -38.97
C LYS A 325 -12.78 13.00 -39.81
N GLU A 326 -12.58 13.17 -41.13
CA GLU A 326 -12.05 12.14 -42.05
C GLU A 326 -10.65 11.66 -41.62
N ASN A 327 -9.85 12.54 -40.99
CA ASN A 327 -8.55 12.18 -40.42
C ASN A 327 -8.65 11.79 -38.94
N GLU A 328 -9.83 11.57 -38.41
CA GLU A 328 -10.06 11.14 -37.02
C GLU A 328 -9.40 12.06 -35.96
N LEU A 329 -9.19 13.35 -36.28
CA LEU A 329 -8.54 14.31 -35.41
C LEU A 329 -9.49 14.98 -34.42
N ILE A 330 -10.80 14.98 -34.70
CA ILE A 330 -11.80 15.65 -33.87
C ILE A 330 -13.04 14.82 -33.61
N ASN A 331 -13.67 15.06 -32.47
CA ASN A 331 -14.91 14.43 -32.03
C ASN A 331 -16.00 15.45 -31.77
N ASP A 332 -17.27 15.04 -31.90
CA ASP A 332 -18.43 15.83 -31.52
C ASP A 332 -18.53 15.93 -29.99
N VAL A 333 -18.74 17.13 -29.44
CA VAL A 333 -18.91 17.35 -28.01
C VAL A 333 -20.37 17.27 -27.63
N LYS A 334 -20.75 16.25 -26.86
CA LYS A 334 -22.12 16.10 -26.35
C LYS A 334 -22.41 17.18 -25.28
N GLY A 335 -23.59 17.76 -25.31
CA GLY A 335 -24.03 18.75 -24.30
C GLY A 335 -23.65 20.20 -24.59
N SER A 336 -22.81 20.51 -25.60
CA SER A 336 -22.37 21.85 -25.95
C SER A 336 -23.09 22.47 -27.17
N GLY A 337 -24.20 21.89 -27.62
CA GLY A 337 -24.95 22.27 -28.81
C GLY A 337 -24.46 21.57 -30.10
N LYS A 338 -25.25 21.67 -31.18
CA LYS A 338 -24.88 21.05 -32.46
C LYS A 338 -23.72 21.81 -33.12
N GLY A 339 -22.73 21.06 -33.66
CA GLY A 339 -21.61 21.62 -34.42
C GLY A 339 -20.46 22.14 -33.56
N LYS A 340 -20.28 21.62 -32.36
CA LYS A 340 -19.13 21.81 -31.48
C LYS A 340 -18.25 20.59 -31.45
N TYR A 341 -16.95 20.79 -31.57
CA TYR A 341 -15.92 19.79 -31.75
C TYR A 341 -14.78 20.00 -30.79
N ARG A 342 -14.02 18.93 -30.50
CA ARG A 342 -12.79 18.93 -29.72
C ARG A 342 -11.79 17.99 -30.38
N PHE A 343 -10.49 18.31 -30.33
CA PHE A 343 -9.45 17.38 -30.74
C PHE A 343 -9.40 16.15 -29.82
N GLY A 344 -9.05 15.00 -30.39
CA GLY A 344 -8.86 13.74 -29.66
C GLY A 344 -9.26 12.50 -30.48
N HIS A 345 -8.70 11.35 -30.14
CA HIS A 345 -8.97 10.05 -30.79
C HIS A 345 -10.07 9.26 -30.04
N ALA A 346 -11.33 9.73 -30.03
CA ALA A 346 -12.40 9.20 -29.18
C ALA A 346 -12.72 7.70 -29.36
N LYS A 347 -12.41 7.10 -30.50
CA LYS A 347 -12.76 5.68 -30.75
C LYS A 347 -11.65 4.69 -30.43
N LYS A 348 -10.38 5.06 -30.56
CA LYS A 348 -9.26 4.13 -30.29
C LYS A 348 -8.94 4.02 -28.80
N PHE A 349 -9.09 5.11 -28.04
CA PHE A 349 -8.78 5.11 -26.60
C PHE A 349 -9.86 4.33 -25.81
N ASP A 350 -11.14 4.53 -26.10
CA ASP A 350 -12.22 3.81 -25.41
C ASP A 350 -12.20 2.30 -25.74
N ASP A 351 -11.95 1.91 -26.99
CA ASP A 351 -11.96 0.50 -27.39
C ASP A 351 -10.71 -0.27 -26.91
N GLU A 352 -9.51 0.36 -26.87
CA GLU A 352 -8.32 -0.27 -26.28
C GLU A 352 -8.34 -0.27 -24.75
N GLN A 353 -8.82 0.78 -24.10
CA GLN A 353 -9.04 0.76 -22.64
C GLN A 353 -10.12 -0.24 -22.26
N ILE A 354 -11.23 -0.29 -22.99
CA ILE A 354 -12.28 -1.29 -22.78
C ILE A 354 -11.78 -2.70 -23.12
N ALA A 355 -10.94 -2.88 -24.13
CA ALA A 355 -10.32 -4.17 -24.45
C ALA A 355 -9.29 -4.59 -23.38
N ARG A 356 -8.47 -3.64 -22.87
CA ARG A 356 -7.56 -3.88 -21.74
C ARG A 356 -8.31 -4.16 -20.43
N LEU A 357 -9.40 -3.43 -20.16
CA LEU A 357 -10.26 -3.69 -19.00
C LEU A 357 -11.00 -5.02 -19.13
N LYS A 358 -11.50 -5.37 -20.32
CA LYS A 358 -12.13 -6.67 -20.57
C LYS A 358 -11.12 -7.82 -20.54
N LYS A 359 -9.89 -7.63 -21.01
CA LYS A 359 -8.81 -8.61 -20.91
C LYS A 359 -8.38 -8.83 -19.47
N LYS A 360 -8.17 -7.73 -18.69
CA LYS A 360 -7.87 -7.80 -17.25
C LYS A 360 -9.02 -8.38 -16.43
N ALA A 361 -10.28 -8.11 -16.79
CA ALA A 361 -11.44 -8.71 -16.12
C ALA A 361 -11.60 -10.21 -16.44
N LYS A 362 -11.21 -10.67 -17.64
CA LYS A 362 -11.13 -12.10 -17.96
C LYS A 362 -9.97 -12.79 -17.24
N GLU A 363 -8.81 -12.15 -17.15
CA GLU A 363 -7.64 -12.66 -16.41
C GLU A 363 -7.90 -12.68 -14.89
N GLY A 364 -8.70 -11.77 -14.35
CA GLY A 364 -9.13 -11.79 -12.94
C GLY A 364 -10.28 -12.74 -12.62
N LYS A 365 -11.04 -13.19 -13.61
CA LYS A 365 -12.08 -14.23 -13.43
C LYS A 365 -11.54 -15.65 -13.55
N LEU A 366 -10.40 -15.83 -14.22
CA LEU A 366 -9.74 -17.15 -14.30
C LEU A 366 -8.98 -17.55 -13.03
N MET A 367 -8.83 -16.62 -12.08
CA MET A 367 -8.19 -16.90 -10.77
C MET A 367 -9.21 -17.14 -9.63
N LEU A 368 -10.52 -17.20 -9.94
CA LEU A 368 -11.59 -17.41 -8.95
C LEU A 368 -12.32 -18.74 -9.14
N ASP A 369 -11.96 -19.55 -10.16
CA ASP A 369 -12.60 -20.81 -10.50
C ASP A 369 -11.61 -22.00 -10.56
N GLU A 370 -10.42 -21.91 -9.85
CA GLU A 370 -9.56 -23.07 -9.57
C GLU A 370 -9.25 -23.21 -8.09
#